data_5d5ef5cefcc376325f6c33acf9135a5a
#
_entry.id   5d5ef5cefcc376325f6c33acf9135a5a
#
_cell.length_a   1.000
_cell.length_b   1.000
_cell.length_c   1.000
_cell.angle_alpha   90.00
_cell.angle_beta   90.00
_cell.angle_gamma   90.00
#
_symmetry.space_group_name_H-M   'P 1'
#
loop_
_entity.id
_entity.type
_entity.pdbx_description
1 polymer ?
#
loop_
_entity_poly.entity_id
_entity_poly.type
_entity_poly.pdbx_seq_one_letter_code
_entity_poly.pdbx_strand_id
1 'polypeptide(L)'
;MSQPPPLPLEPRRSSKRGVKIIITVLCCVLIIGGVCIFFIIQYIRASGITRPLDDKFGDQHLKTTVALLELHKVRYGRYPHSLRDLRFPGDWDQIWLQGMRYVVSPDGSKYCVEVERGWIGKPVLSYPPEFWQGTGYSPDLCSHSQ
;
A
#
# COMPACT_ATOMS: atom_id res chain seq x y z
N MET A 1 5.39 -79.05 -16.04
CA MET A 1 5.51 -77.75 -16.77
C MET A 1 6.00 -76.71 -15.79
N SER A 2 7.32 -76.41 -15.85
CA SER A 2 7.99 -75.50 -14.94
C SER A 2 7.91 -74.08 -15.54
N GLN A 3 7.37 -73.11 -14.80
CA GLN A 3 7.30 -71.71 -15.20
C GLN A 3 8.73 -71.13 -15.22
N PRO A 4 9.09 -70.33 -16.25
CA PRO A 4 10.41 -69.67 -16.28
C PRO A 4 10.47 -68.59 -15.21
N PRO A 5 11.67 -68.32 -14.65
CA PRO A 5 11.81 -67.29 -13.60
C PRO A 5 11.55 -65.87 -14.16
N PRO A 6 10.99 -64.97 -13.33
CA PRO A 6 10.75 -63.61 -13.76
C PRO A 6 12.06 -62.87 -14.07
N LEU A 7 12.07 -62.12 -15.17
CA LEU A 7 13.20 -61.26 -15.57
C LEU A 7 13.46 -60.17 -14.51
N PRO A 8 14.72 -59.92 -14.18
CA PRO A 8 15.07 -58.84 -13.25
C PRO A 8 14.72 -57.51 -13.87
N LEU A 9 13.95 -56.71 -13.13
CA LEU A 9 13.64 -55.32 -13.49
C LEU A 9 14.92 -54.46 -13.39
N GLU A 10 15.46 -54.07 -14.54
CA GLU A 10 16.57 -53.12 -14.55
C GLU A 10 16.22 -51.79 -13.87
N PRO A 11 17.00 -51.32 -12.92
CA PRO A 11 16.76 -50.02 -12.29
C PRO A 11 16.93 -48.92 -13.35
N ARG A 12 15.84 -48.19 -13.62
CA ARG A 12 15.75 -47.03 -14.52
C ARG A 12 16.76 -45.98 -14.07
N ARG A 13 17.95 -45.97 -14.71
CA ARG A 13 19.01 -44.98 -14.46
C ARG A 13 18.47 -43.58 -14.76
N SER A 14 17.99 -42.90 -13.73
CA SER A 14 17.60 -41.48 -13.79
C SER A 14 18.80 -40.69 -14.31
N SER A 15 18.72 -40.17 -15.53
CA SER A 15 19.78 -39.37 -16.14
C SER A 15 19.95 -38.07 -15.38
N LYS A 16 20.95 -37.98 -14.50
CA LYS A 16 21.30 -36.75 -13.74
C LYS A 16 21.50 -35.53 -14.67
N ARG A 17 21.75 -35.75 -15.97
CA ARG A 17 21.81 -34.70 -17.00
C ARG A 17 20.43 -34.13 -17.32
N GLY A 18 19.38 -34.96 -17.46
CA GLY A 18 18.03 -34.51 -17.71
C GLY A 18 17.50 -33.66 -16.58
N VAL A 19 17.74 -34.04 -15.33
CA VAL A 19 17.33 -33.25 -14.16
C VAL A 19 17.99 -31.88 -14.12
N LYS A 20 19.30 -31.78 -14.43
CA LYS A 20 19.99 -30.50 -14.50
C LYS A 20 19.41 -29.57 -15.58
N ILE A 21 19.10 -30.11 -16.75
CA ILE A 21 18.50 -29.33 -17.85
C ILE A 21 17.14 -28.81 -17.43
N ILE A 22 16.29 -29.63 -16.81
CA ILE A 22 14.95 -29.22 -16.34
C ILE A 22 15.07 -28.09 -15.29
N ILE A 23 15.98 -28.22 -14.33
CA ILE A 23 16.20 -27.20 -13.30
C ILE A 23 16.68 -25.89 -13.96
N THR A 24 17.63 -25.96 -14.90
CA THR A 24 18.13 -24.74 -15.58
C THR A 24 17.03 -24.07 -16.37
N VAL A 25 16.21 -24.80 -17.12
CA VAL A 25 15.09 -24.24 -17.87
C VAL A 25 14.07 -23.60 -16.91
N LEU A 26 13.73 -24.26 -15.81
CA LEU A 26 12.82 -23.73 -14.81
C LEU A 26 13.37 -22.42 -14.20
N CYS A 27 14.64 -22.38 -13.84
CA CYS A 27 15.26 -21.16 -13.33
C CYS A 27 15.23 -20.02 -14.36
N CYS A 28 15.53 -20.30 -15.64
CA CYS A 28 15.45 -19.30 -16.69
C CYS A 28 14.02 -18.74 -16.85
N VAL A 29 13.01 -19.61 -16.83
CA VAL A 29 11.61 -19.18 -16.92
C VAL A 29 11.20 -18.29 -15.74
N LEU A 30 11.61 -18.66 -14.52
CA LEU A 30 11.34 -17.86 -13.32
C LEU A 30 12.03 -16.50 -13.37
N ILE A 31 13.29 -16.43 -13.83
CA ILE A 31 14.04 -15.18 -13.98
C ILE A 31 13.36 -14.28 -15.03
N ILE A 32 13.08 -14.82 -16.21
CA ILE A 32 12.41 -14.07 -17.27
C ILE A 32 11.04 -13.58 -16.80
N GLY A 33 10.24 -14.44 -16.17
CA GLY A 33 8.95 -14.07 -15.59
C GLY A 33 9.08 -12.96 -14.56
N GLY A 34 10.02 -13.04 -13.65
CA GLY A 34 10.30 -12.01 -12.65
C GLY A 34 10.69 -10.66 -13.28
N VAL A 35 11.55 -10.69 -14.29
CA VAL A 35 11.94 -9.47 -15.03
C VAL A 35 10.75 -8.86 -15.77
N CYS A 36 9.94 -9.67 -16.44
CA CYS A 36 8.73 -9.18 -17.12
C CYS A 36 7.75 -8.53 -16.14
N ILE A 37 7.47 -9.16 -14.99
CA ILE A 37 6.60 -8.62 -13.96
C ILE A 37 7.16 -7.30 -13.43
N PHE A 38 8.47 -7.23 -13.18
CA PHE A 38 9.13 -5.99 -12.74
C PHE A 38 8.91 -4.84 -13.74
N PHE A 39 9.11 -5.09 -15.04
CA PHE A 39 8.90 -4.06 -16.06
C PHE A 39 7.43 -3.67 -16.19
N ILE A 40 6.48 -4.62 -16.08
CA ILE A 40 5.05 -4.33 -16.09
C ILE A 40 4.68 -3.41 -14.91
N ILE A 41 5.19 -3.69 -13.71
CA ILE A 41 4.95 -2.84 -12.53
C ILE A 41 5.52 -1.44 -12.74
N GLN A 42 6.72 -1.31 -13.28
CA GLN A 42 7.32 -0.01 -13.57
C GLN A 42 6.54 0.74 -14.64
N TYR A 43 6.08 0.05 -15.68
CA TYR A 43 5.24 0.66 -16.72
C TYR A 43 3.91 1.17 -16.16
N ILE A 44 3.21 0.39 -15.31
CA ILE A 44 1.96 0.79 -14.67
C ILE A 44 2.19 2.03 -13.79
N ARG A 45 3.28 2.07 -13.02
CA ARG A 45 3.64 3.25 -12.20
C ARG A 45 3.92 4.49 -13.06
N ALA A 46 4.64 4.32 -14.15
CA ALA A 46 5.02 5.43 -15.04
C ALA A 46 3.84 5.95 -15.87
N SER A 47 2.92 5.08 -16.28
CA SER A 47 1.78 5.43 -17.14
C SER A 47 0.70 6.25 -16.43
N GLY A 48 0.73 6.31 -15.09
CA GLY A 48 -0.27 7.04 -14.30
C GLY A 48 -1.70 6.47 -14.40
N ILE A 49 -1.88 5.27 -14.95
CA ILE A 49 -3.19 4.60 -15.07
C ILE A 49 -3.86 4.44 -13.69
N THR A 50 -3.06 4.33 -12.63
CA THR A 50 -3.56 4.16 -11.26
C THR A 50 -3.89 5.47 -10.55
N ARG A 51 -3.51 6.65 -11.12
CA ARG A 51 -3.78 7.95 -10.51
C ARG A 51 -5.25 8.18 -10.16
N PRO A 52 -6.23 7.91 -11.05
CA PRO A 52 -7.63 8.14 -10.70
C PRO A 52 -8.11 7.30 -9.51
N LEU A 53 -7.53 6.11 -9.32
CA LEU A 53 -7.83 5.27 -8.17
C LEU A 53 -7.17 5.82 -6.90
N ASP A 54 -5.88 6.17 -6.97
CA ASP A 54 -5.15 6.77 -5.85
C ASP A 54 -5.80 8.09 -5.40
N ASP A 55 -6.22 8.95 -6.36
CA ASP A 55 -6.89 10.21 -6.06
C ASP A 55 -8.25 9.99 -5.40
N LYS A 56 -9.07 9.08 -5.93
CA LYS A 56 -10.39 8.78 -5.38
C LYS A 56 -10.32 8.17 -3.97
N PHE A 57 -9.43 7.22 -3.76
CA PHE A 57 -9.22 6.61 -2.45
C PHE A 57 -8.59 7.61 -1.47
N GLY A 58 -7.58 8.36 -1.91
CA GLY A 58 -6.95 9.40 -1.12
C GLY A 58 -7.94 10.48 -0.68
N ASP A 59 -8.81 10.94 -1.60
CA ASP A 59 -9.87 11.90 -1.31
C ASP A 59 -10.83 11.41 -0.22
N GLN A 60 -11.32 10.17 -0.37
CA GLN A 60 -12.22 9.58 0.61
C GLN A 60 -11.58 9.45 1.99
N HIS A 61 -10.32 8.98 2.04
CA HIS A 61 -9.61 8.81 3.31
C HIS A 61 -9.29 10.14 3.98
N LEU A 62 -8.86 11.15 3.20
CA LEU A 62 -8.62 12.46 3.78
C LEU A 62 -9.89 13.07 4.37
N LYS A 63 -11.01 13.04 3.63
CA LYS A 63 -12.30 13.53 4.10
C LYS A 63 -12.78 12.83 5.38
N THR A 64 -12.63 11.50 5.41
CA THR A 64 -12.99 10.72 6.60
C THR A 64 -12.10 11.09 7.79
N THR A 65 -10.79 11.23 7.58
CA THR A 65 -9.85 11.62 8.62
C THR A 65 -10.16 13.02 9.16
N VAL A 66 -10.41 14.00 8.27
CA VAL A 66 -10.80 15.35 8.68
C VAL A 66 -12.08 15.32 9.52
N ALA A 67 -13.11 14.59 9.08
CA ALA A 67 -14.35 14.47 9.83
C ALA A 67 -14.14 13.85 11.23
N LEU A 68 -13.29 12.83 11.35
CA LEU A 68 -12.96 12.21 12.63
C LEU A 68 -12.13 13.12 13.54
N LEU A 69 -11.22 13.93 12.97
CA LEU A 69 -10.44 14.92 13.71
C LEU A 69 -11.38 16.00 14.31
N GLU A 70 -12.30 16.53 13.49
CA GLU A 70 -13.27 17.52 13.97
C GLU A 70 -14.21 16.92 15.03
N LEU A 71 -14.68 15.68 14.82
CA LEU A 71 -15.48 14.98 15.81
C LEU A 71 -14.72 14.76 17.13
N HIS A 72 -13.43 14.43 17.06
CA HIS A 72 -12.58 14.28 18.24
C HIS A 72 -12.47 15.61 19.00
N LYS A 73 -12.25 16.72 18.29
CA LYS A 73 -12.20 18.06 18.89
C LYS A 73 -13.51 18.44 19.57
N VAL A 74 -14.66 18.16 18.94
CA VAL A 74 -15.97 18.41 19.54
C VAL A 74 -16.15 17.62 20.84
N ARG A 75 -15.66 16.37 20.91
CA ARG A 75 -15.82 15.51 22.08
C ARG A 75 -14.86 15.82 23.21
N TYR A 76 -13.61 16.16 22.88
CA TYR A 76 -12.50 16.26 23.83
C TYR A 76 -11.91 17.68 23.96
N GLY A 77 -12.43 18.66 23.20
CA GLY A 77 -11.99 20.05 23.22
C GLY A 77 -10.66 20.32 22.51
N ARG A 78 -9.98 19.29 22.02
CA ARG A 78 -8.67 19.40 21.33
C ARG A 78 -8.53 18.32 20.27
N TYR A 79 -7.61 18.53 19.32
CA TYR A 79 -7.22 17.50 18.35
C TYR A 79 -6.35 16.42 18.99
N PRO A 80 -6.41 15.19 18.49
CA PRO A 80 -5.62 14.08 19.03
C PRO A 80 -4.11 14.30 18.79
N HIS A 81 -3.26 13.74 19.63
CA HIS A 81 -1.81 13.81 19.40
C HIS A 81 -1.36 12.91 18.25
N SER A 82 -2.11 11.84 17.97
CA SER A 82 -1.83 10.89 16.90
C SER A 82 -3.12 10.47 16.20
N LEU A 83 -3.04 10.18 14.89
CA LEU A 83 -4.15 9.58 14.17
C LEU A 83 -4.57 8.21 14.71
N ARG A 84 -3.66 7.52 15.43
CA ARG A 84 -3.99 6.25 16.10
C ARG A 84 -4.98 6.39 17.25
N ASP A 85 -5.14 7.59 17.78
CA ASP A 85 -6.11 7.89 18.84
C ASP A 85 -7.54 8.00 18.27
N LEU A 86 -7.67 8.11 16.94
CA LEU A 86 -8.95 8.08 16.24
C LEU A 86 -9.45 6.64 16.13
N ARG A 87 -10.75 6.45 16.37
CA ARG A 87 -11.41 5.16 16.19
C ARG A 87 -12.04 5.10 14.82
N PHE A 88 -11.44 4.30 13.97
CA PHE A 88 -11.99 3.98 12.66
C PHE A 88 -12.89 2.74 12.76
N PRO A 89 -14.00 2.70 12.02
CA PRO A 89 -14.94 1.60 12.06
C PRO A 89 -14.43 0.29 11.44
N GLY A 90 -13.34 0.31 10.67
CA GLY A 90 -12.79 -0.86 10.01
C GLY A 90 -11.28 -0.94 10.01
N ASP A 91 -10.74 -2.15 9.91
CA ASP A 91 -9.29 -2.41 9.88
C ASP A 91 -8.61 -1.82 8.64
N TRP A 92 -9.34 -1.70 7.53
CA TRP A 92 -8.87 -1.08 6.29
C TRP A 92 -8.50 0.39 6.47
N ASP A 93 -9.21 1.08 7.32
CA ASP A 93 -8.96 2.50 7.59
C ASP A 93 -7.62 2.71 8.31
N GLN A 94 -7.17 1.75 9.11
CA GLN A 94 -5.89 1.81 9.81
C GLN A 94 -4.68 1.66 8.88
N ILE A 95 -4.82 0.92 7.78
CA ILE A 95 -3.75 0.75 6.79
C ILE A 95 -3.40 2.10 6.15
N TRP A 96 -4.39 2.94 5.93
CA TRP A 96 -4.23 4.25 5.30
C TRP A 96 -3.59 5.29 6.21
N LEU A 97 -3.66 5.11 7.53
CA LEU A 97 -2.99 6.00 8.48
C LEU A 97 -1.47 6.04 8.27
N GLN A 98 -0.88 4.95 7.75
CA GLN A 98 0.55 4.90 7.43
C GLN A 98 0.92 5.74 6.20
N GLY A 99 -0.06 6.06 5.36
CA GLY A 99 0.11 6.91 4.18
C GLY A 99 -0.22 8.38 4.43
N MET A 100 -0.58 8.74 5.67
CA MET A 100 -0.94 10.11 6.04
C MET A 100 0.12 10.75 6.93
N ARG A 101 0.47 11.98 6.60
CA ARG A 101 1.23 12.85 7.47
C ARG A 101 0.26 13.66 8.31
N TYR A 102 0.47 13.67 9.61
CA TYR A 102 -0.34 14.42 10.56
C TYR A 102 0.55 15.18 11.54
N VAL A 103 0.28 16.45 11.69
CA VAL A 103 0.96 17.35 12.62
C VAL A 103 -0.10 18.12 13.37
N VAL A 104 0.04 18.18 14.68
CA VAL A 104 -0.87 18.94 15.55
C VAL A 104 -0.06 20.01 16.29
N SER A 105 -0.68 21.19 16.50
CA SER A 105 -0.07 22.26 17.29
C SER A 105 0.11 21.82 18.77
N PRO A 106 1.11 22.36 19.47
CA PRO A 106 1.39 21.98 20.87
C PRO A 106 0.19 22.17 21.80
N ASP A 107 -0.66 23.13 21.53
CA ASP A 107 -1.88 23.44 22.29
C ASP A 107 -3.09 22.57 21.86
N GLY A 108 -2.94 21.75 20.83
CA GLY A 108 -4.01 20.92 20.26
C GLY A 108 -5.14 21.71 19.61
N SER A 109 -4.93 22.99 19.26
CA SER A 109 -5.97 23.85 18.68
C SER A 109 -6.04 23.77 17.15
N LYS A 110 -4.95 23.41 16.50
CA LYS A 110 -4.80 23.35 15.04
C LYS A 110 -4.09 22.06 14.61
N TYR A 111 -4.32 21.66 13.37
CA TYR A 111 -3.66 20.51 12.77
C TYR A 111 -3.33 20.74 11.30
N CYS A 112 -2.40 19.95 10.78
CA CYS A 112 -2.21 19.73 9.36
C CYS A 112 -2.30 18.23 9.08
N VAL A 113 -2.97 17.87 8.00
CA VAL A 113 -3.07 16.49 7.51
C VAL A 113 -2.92 16.47 6.00
N GLU A 114 -2.05 15.57 5.52
CA GLU A 114 -1.76 15.38 4.10
C GLU A 114 -1.70 13.90 3.77
N VAL A 115 -2.12 13.51 2.57
CA VAL A 115 -1.91 12.16 2.06
C VAL A 115 -0.56 12.11 1.35
N GLU A 116 0.42 11.45 1.97
CA GLU A 116 1.76 11.31 1.39
C GLU A 116 1.86 10.10 0.45
N ARG A 117 1.05 9.09 0.70
CA ARG A 117 1.10 7.84 -0.04
C ARG A 117 -0.32 7.30 -0.26
N GLY A 118 -0.66 7.05 -1.53
CA GLY A 118 -1.83 6.28 -1.92
C GLY A 118 -1.53 4.78 -1.99
N TRP A 119 -2.35 4.03 -2.69
CA TRP A 119 -2.17 2.58 -2.83
C TRP A 119 -0.91 2.24 -3.65
N ILE A 120 -0.74 2.87 -4.80
CA ILE A 120 0.37 2.61 -5.72
C ILE A 120 1.27 3.83 -5.86
N GLY A 121 0.70 5.03 -5.83
CA GLY A 121 1.38 6.29 -6.00
C GLY A 121 1.03 7.31 -4.93
N LYS A 122 1.44 8.55 -5.15
CA LYS A 122 1.03 9.70 -4.33
C LYS A 122 -0.22 10.32 -5.00
N PRO A 123 -1.36 10.43 -4.31
CA PRO A 123 -2.52 11.12 -4.84
C PRO A 123 -2.23 12.62 -4.99
N VAL A 124 -2.81 13.23 -6.01
CA VAL A 124 -2.74 14.67 -6.23
C VAL A 124 -4.09 15.25 -5.84
N LEU A 125 -4.23 15.63 -4.57
CA LEU A 125 -5.46 16.16 -4.01
C LEU A 125 -5.37 17.68 -3.93
N SER A 126 -6.40 18.36 -4.38
CA SER A 126 -6.56 19.80 -4.26
C SER A 126 -7.98 20.10 -3.81
N TYR A 127 -8.10 20.86 -2.73
CA TYR A 127 -9.38 21.26 -2.17
C TYR A 127 -9.54 22.76 -2.23
N PRO A 128 -10.75 23.25 -2.53
CA PRO A 128 -11.02 24.68 -2.48
C PRO A 128 -10.93 25.17 -1.03
N PRO A 129 -10.63 26.47 -0.80
CA PRO A 129 -10.50 27.03 0.55
C PRO A 129 -11.73 26.79 1.44
N GLU A 130 -12.90 26.73 0.84
CA GLU A 130 -14.18 26.51 1.52
C GLU A 130 -14.26 25.14 2.20
N PHE A 131 -13.54 24.15 1.66
CA PHE A 131 -13.46 22.81 2.26
C PHE A 131 -12.85 22.86 3.67
N TRP A 132 -11.89 23.75 3.88
CA TRP A 132 -11.20 23.88 5.15
C TRP A 132 -11.85 24.88 6.10
N GLN A 133 -12.86 25.59 5.62
CA GLN A 133 -13.53 26.63 6.41
C GLN A 133 -14.23 26.02 7.62
N GLY A 134 -13.96 26.58 8.79
CA GLY A 134 -14.53 26.09 10.06
C GLY A 134 -13.79 24.90 10.68
N THR A 135 -12.76 24.36 10.00
CA THR A 135 -11.89 23.33 10.58
C THR A 135 -10.70 23.96 11.28
N GLY A 136 -9.96 23.16 12.06
CA GLY A 136 -8.69 23.60 12.64
C GLY A 136 -7.49 23.39 11.72
N TYR A 137 -7.70 23.16 10.43
CA TYR A 137 -6.62 22.93 9.48
C TYR A 137 -5.73 24.17 9.33
N SER A 138 -4.40 23.97 9.36
CA SER A 138 -3.40 25.01 9.18
C SER A 138 -2.23 24.45 8.34
N PRO A 139 -2.07 24.90 7.08
CA PRO A 139 -1.00 24.40 6.19
C PRO A 139 0.41 24.73 6.71
N ASP A 140 0.56 25.79 7.49
CA ASP A 140 1.85 26.21 8.04
C ASP A 140 2.49 25.14 8.92
N LEU A 141 1.68 24.32 9.60
CA LEU A 141 2.17 23.21 10.43
C LEU A 141 2.86 22.13 9.62
N CYS A 142 2.43 21.92 8.37
CA CYS A 142 3.06 20.94 7.50
C CYS A 142 4.40 21.45 6.93
N SER A 143 4.55 22.75 6.72
CA SER A 143 5.76 23.34 6.14
C SER A 143 6.94 23.39 7.10
N HIS A 144 6.69 23.45 8.42
CA HIS A 144 7.72 23.56 9.46
C HIS A 144 8.29 22.23 9.96
N SER A 145 7.79 21.10 9.47
CA SER A 145 8.18 19.76 9.96
C SER A 145 9.01 18.96 8.94
N GLN A 146 9.76 19.68 8.07
CA GLN A 146 10.80 19.07 7.21
C GLN A 146 12.12 18.94 7.92
#